data_7804718623615fca9c71b0ddf8820fba
#
_entry.id   7804718623615fca9c71b0ddf8820fba
#
_cell.length_a   1.000
_cell.length_b   1.000
_cell.length_c   1.000
_cell.angle_alpha   90.00
_cell.angle_beta   90.00
_cell.angle_gamma   90.00
#
_symmetry.space_group_name_H-M   'P 1'
#
loop_
_entity.id
_entity.type
_entity.pdbx_description
1 polymer ?
#
loop_
_entity_poly.entity_id
_entity_poly.type
_entity_poly.pdbx_seq_one_letter_code
_entity_poly.pdbx_strand_id
1 'polypeptide(L)'
;MKHILSTPKLVRLKQRQEFLDIAASGKKWVMPGLILQAKKRIDEKIGIGFTVSRKVGNAVARNRAKRRLRVLASEALKNNTFAGYSFVVIGRAETNKRPYSLLRQDFIQALAKVGVISKRKSAQPIERLKK
;
A
#
# COMPACT_ATOMS: atom_id res chain seq x y z
N MET A 1 -4.69 -28.00 -3.81
CA MET A 1 -4.80 -27.41 -3.62
C MET A 1 -4.28 -26.65 -3.67
N LYS A 2 -4.16 -26.37 -3.97
CA LYS A 2 -3.72 -25.69 -3.92
C LYS A 2 -3.88 -24.72 -4.07
N HIS A 3 -4.07 -24.31 -4.49
CA HIS A 3 -4.23 -23.42 -4.74
C HIS A 3 -4.75 -22.55 -4.35
N ILE A 4 -5.31 -22.97 -4.58
CA ILE A 4 -6.12 -22.35 -3.77
C ILE A 4 -5.55 -21.47 -2.90
N LEU A 5 -4.68 -21.79 -2.37
CA LEU A 5 -3.98 -20.94 -1.56
C LEU A 5 -3.09 -20.09 -2.26
N SER A 6 -3.27 -19.94 -3.53
CA SER A 6 -2.40 -19.10 -4.29
C SER A 6 -2.48 -17.69 -3.83
N THR A 7 -1.39 -17.00 -3.80
CA THR A 7 -1.36 -15.59 -3.50
C THR A 7 -1.93 -14.85 -4.70
N PRO A 8 -2.55 -13.71 -4.48
CA PRO A 8 -3.05 -12.92 -5.58
C PRO A 8 -1.89 -12.41 -6.42
N LYS A 9 -2.12 -12.25 -7.68
CA LYS A 9 -1.10 -11.75 -8.55
C LYS A 9 -0.84 -10.27 -8.28
N LEU A 10 0.41 -9.94 -8.02
CA LEU A 10 0.82 -8.59 -7.76
C LEU A 10 1.30 -7.99 -9.08
N VAL A 11 0.61 -6.99 -9.55
CA VAL A 11 0.89 -6.36 -10.83
C VAL A 11 1.46 -4.98 -10.63
N ARG A 12 2.60 -4.71 -11.23
CA ARG A 12 3.20 -3.40 -11.11
C ARG A 12 2.47 -2.40 -11.98
N LEU A 13 2.10 -1.27 -11.38
CA LEU A 13 1.48 -0.19 -12.15
C LEU A 13 2.57 0.51 -12.96
N LYS A 14 2.33 0.71 -14.23
CA LYS A 14 3.34 1.27 -15.13
C LYS A 14 2.89 2.53 -15.84
N GLN A 15 1.59 2.64 -16.09
CA GLN A 15 1.10 3.76 -16.87
C GLN A 15 0.87 4.98 -16.01
N ARG A 16 1.33 6.11 -16.48
CA ARG A 16 1.09 7.37 -15.79
C ARG A 16 -0.38 7.58 -15.50
N GLN A 17 -1.23 7.18 -16.46
CA GLN A 17 -2.66 7.36 -16.31
C GLN A 17 -3.22 6.61 -15.11
N GLU A 18 -2.67 5.43 -14.83
CA GLU A 18 -3.11 4.66 -13.68
C GLU A 18 -2.84 5.41 -12.38
N PHE A 19 -1.65 6.03 -12.27
CA PHE A 19 -1.31 6.80 -11.09
C PHE A 19 -2.20 8.03 -10.95
N LEU A 20 -2.47 8.71 -12.03
CA LEU A 20 -3.31 9.89 -12.00
C LEU A 20 -4.74 9.55 -11.61
N ASP A 21 -5.22 8.44 -12.11
CA ASP A 21 -6.57 7.99 -11.83
C ASP A 21 -6.74 7.64 -10.36
N ILE A 22 -5.78 6.94 -9.80
CA ILE A 22 -5.82 6.58 -8.39
C ILE A 22 -5.72 7.82 -7.52
N ALA A 23 -4.88 8.76 -7.89
CA ALA A 23 -4.74 10.01 -7.16
C ALA A 23 -6.02 10.84 -7.18
N ALA A 24 -6.72 10.82 -8.32
CA ALA A 24 -7.91 11.64 -8.48
C ALA A 24 -9.14 11.04 -7.82
N SER A 25 -9.31 9.72 -7.89
CA SER A 25 -10.55 9.12 -7.44
C SER A 25 -10.39 8.07 -6.35
N GLY A 26 -9.18 7.76 -5.95
CA GLY A 26 -8.96 6.79 -4.89
C GLY A 26 -9.02 7.43 -3.52
N LYS A 27 -8.89 6.60 -2.52
CA LYS A 27 -8.80 7.07 -1.14
C LYS A 27 -7.34 7.26 -0.78
N LYS A 28 -7.08 8.16 0.13
CA LYS A 28 -5.72 8.50 0.52
C LYS A 28 -5.57 8.61 2.02
N TRP A 29 -4.46 8.15 2.53
CA TRP A 29 -4.15 8.33 3.95
C TRP A 29 -2.68 8.67 4.13
N VAL A 30 -2.41 9.72 4.89
CA VAL A 30 -1.05 10.22 5.11
C VAL A 30 -0.53 9.73 6.45
N MET A 31 0.63 9.09 6.43
CA MET A 31 1.31 8.65 7.64
C MET A 31 2.69 9.30 7.69
N PRO A 32 3.34 9.31 8.85
CA PRO A 32 4.67 9.94 8.93
C PRO A 32 5.68 9.37 7.94
N GLY A 33 5.66 8.08 7.72
CA GLY A 33 6.65 7.45 6.87
C GLY A 33 6.27 7.25 5.42
N LEU A 34 5.00 7.42 5.09
CA LEU A 34 4.55 7.21 3.71
C LEU A 34 3.13 7.74 3.54
N ILE A 35 2.70 7.82 2.30
CA ILE A 35 1.31 8.14 1.99
C ILE A 35 0.80 6.97 1.15
N LEU A 36 -0.39 6.49 1.47
CA LEU A 36 -1.00 5.40 0.72
C LEU A 36 -2.23 5.90 -0.01
N GLN A 37 -2.33 5.53 -1.28
CA GLN A 37 -3.54 5.76 -2.06
C GLN A 37 -4.06 4.41 -2.50
N ALA A 38 -5.36 4.24 -2.55
CA ALA A 38 -5.97 2.97 -2.92
C ALA A 38 -7.23 3.20 -3.73
N LYS A 39 -7.45 2.35 -4.71
CA LYS A 39 -8.63 2.41 -5.54
C LYS A 39 -9.02 1.01 -5.96
N LYS A 40 -10.31 0.73 -6.04
CA LYS A 40 -10.79 -0.57 -6.49
C LYS A 40 -10.42 -0.82 -7.94
N ARG A 41 -10.13 -2.09 -8.24
CA ARG A 41 -9.87 -2.53 -9.61
C ARG A 41 -11.07 -3.28 -10.12
N ILE A 42 -11.13 -3.46 -11.41
CA ILE A 42 -12.19 -4.28 -11.99
C ILE A 42 -11.80 -5.77 -12.03
N ASP A 43 -10.54 -6.09 -11.84
CA ASP A 43 -10.11 -7.49 -11.80
C ASP A 43 -9.76 -7.87 -10.37
N GLU A 44 -9.23 -9.07 -10.19
CA GLU A 44 -8.91 -9.55 -8.85
C GLU A 44 -7.43 -9.51 -8.53
N LYS A 45 -6.68 -8.77 -9.31
CA LYS A 45 -5.26 -8.63 -9.05
C LYS A 45 -5.01 -7.55 -8.01
N ILE A 46 -3.77 -7.43 -7.57
CA ILE A 46 -3.35 -6.34 -6.70
C ILE A 46 -2.42 -5.47 -7.52
N GLY A 47 -2.79 -4.23 -7.74
CA GLY A 47 -1.92 -3.30 -8.44
C GLY A 47 -1.07 -2.56 -7.43
N ILE A 48 0.21 -2.36 -7.73
CA ILE A 48 1.10 -1.66 -6.82
C ILE A 48 2.03 -0.74 -7.57
N GLY A 49 2.09 0.49 -7.13
CA GLY A 49 3.01 1.47 -7.71
C GLY A 49 3.70 2.25 -6.61
N PHE A 50 4.88 2.74 -6.90
CA PHE A 50 5.66 3.49 -5.93
C PHE A 50 6.09 4.81 -6.55
N THR A 51 5.95 5.89 -5.81
CA THR A 51 6.47 7.18 -6.26
C THR A 51 7.28 7.81 -5.14
N VAL A 52 8.36 8.45 -5.51
CA VAL A 52 9.23 9.11 -4.55
C VAL A 52 9.71 10.40 -5.19
N SER A 53 9.37 11.51 -4.59
CA SER A 53 9.71 12.80 -5.15
C SER A 53 11.12 13.24 -4.79
N ARG A 54 11.57 14.29 -5.42
CA ARG A 54 12.88 14.87 -5.13
C ARG A 54 13.01 15.38 -3.71
N LYS A 55 11.91 15.60 -3.05
CA LYS A 55 11.93 16.04 -1.65
C LYS A 55 12.56 15.02 -0.73
N VAL A 56 12.57 13.75 -1.15
CA VAL A 56 13.18 12.70 -0.36
C VAL A 56 14.70 12.82 -0.38
N GLY A 57 15.25 13.31 -1.46
CA GLY A 57 16.67 13.49 -1.58
C GLY A 57 17.15 13.21 -2.99
N ASN A 58 18.44 12.92 -3.11
CA ASN A 58 19.03 12.63 -4.41
C ASN A 58 18.62 11.25 -4.93
N ALA A 59 19.16 10.85 -6.06
CA ALA A 59 18.76 9.57 -6.68
C ALA A 59 19.06 8.38 -5.79
N VAL A 60 20.14 8.40 -5.05
CA VAL A 60 20.49 7.30 -4.14
C VAL A 60 19.44 7.21 -3.02
N ALA A 61 19.10 8.35 -2.45
CA ALA A 61 18.09 8.39 -1.38
C ALA A 61 16.73 7.94 -1.89
N ARG A 62 16.37 8.37 -3.09
CA ARG A 62 15.08 7.97 -3.67
C ARG A 62 15.03 6.48 -3.95
N ASN A 63 16.12 5.92 -4.45
CA ASN A 63 16.19 4.48 -4.69
C ASN A 63 16.09 3.67 -3.42
N ARG A 64 16.72 4.16 -2.36
CA ARG A 64 16.64 3.52 -1.06
C ARG A 64 15.21 3.53 -0.52
N ALA A 65 14.54 4.67 -0.65
CA ALA A 65 13.16 4.76 -0.20
C ALA A 65 12.27 3.79 -0.98
N LYS A 66 12.43 3.74 -2.28
CA LYS A 66 11.65 2.81 -3.10
C LYS A 66 11.89 1.37 -2.69
N ARG A 67 13.14 1.03 -2.43
CA ARG A 67 13.48 -0.34 -2.03
C ARG A 67 12.80 -0.70 -0.71
N ARG A 68 12.84 0.20 0.25
CA ARG A 68 12.19 -0.03 1.54
C ARG A 68 10.68 -0.22 1.39
N LEU A 69 10.06 0.64 0.58
CA LEU A 69 8.62 0.56 0.36
C LEU A 69 8.24 -0.71 -0.41
N ARG A 70 9.10 -1.12 -1.33
CA ARG A 70 8.84 -2.32 -2.12
C ARG A 70 8.85 -3.58 -1.24
N VAL A 71 9.82 -3.68 -0.36
CA VAL A 71 9.91 -4.82 0.56
C VAL A 71 8.69 -4.83 1.48
N LEU A 72 8.34 -3.67 1.98
CA LEU A 72 7.22 -3.51 2.87
C LEU A 72 5.91 -3.96 2.22
N ALA A 73 5.67 -3.49 1.01
CA ALA A 73 4.46 -3.82 0.28
C ALA A 73 4.40 -5.31 -0.06
N SER A 74 5.54 -5.85 -0.44
CA SER A 74 5.63 -7.25 -0.78
C SER A 74 5.24 -8.14 0.38
N GLU A 75 5.64 -7.77 1.57
CA GLU A 75 5.28 -8.52 2.77
C GLU A 75 3.84 -8.31 3.17
N ALA A 76 3.39 -7.09 3.14
CA ALA A 76 2.07 -6.76 3.65
C ALA A 76 0.93 -7.17 2.72
N LEU A 77 1.19 -7.23 1.44
CA LEU A 77 0.14 -7.49 0.46
C LEU A 77 0.12 -8.94 -0.04
N LYS A 78 0.61 -9.83 0.76
CA LYS A 78 0.70 -11.22 0.35
C LYS A 78 -0.61 -11.97 0.26
N ASN A 79 -1.60 -11.60 1.01
CA ASN A 79 -2.78 -12.44 1.05
C ASN A 79 -3.93 -11.87 0.22
N ASN A 80 -4.96 -12.68 0.05
CA ASN A 80 -6.10 -12.35 -0.80
C ASN A 80 -6.97 -11.21 -0.30
N THR A 81 -6.76 -10.79 0.93
CA THR A 81 -7.51 -9.67 1.50
C THR A 81 -7.45 -8.43 0.63
N PHE A 82 -6.33 -8.26 -0.06
CA PHE A 82 -6.09 -7.04 -0.82
C PHE A 82 -6.40 -7.18 -2.31
N ALA A 83 -6.86 -8.35 -2.73
CA ALA A 83 -7.18 -8.57 -4.15
C ALA A 83 -8.28 -7.61 -4.58
N GLY A 84 -8.17 -7.13 -5.79
CA GLY A 84 -9.16 -6.21 -6.34
C GLY A 84 -8.89 -4.75 -6.06
N TYR A 85 -7.71 -4.42 -5.53
CA TYR A 85 -7.33 -3.03 -5.27
C TYR A 85 -6.01 -2.69 -5.92
N SER A 86 -5.88 -1.43 -6.33
CA SER A 86 -4.60 -0.88 -6.74
C SER A 86 -4.13 0.06 -5.65
N PHE A 87 -2.85 0.00 -5.35
CA PHE A 87 -2.25 0.85 -4.32
C PHE A 87 -1.11 1.65 -4.90
N VAL A 88 -1.00 2.90 -4.49
CA VAL A 88 0.19 3.71 -4.79
C VAL A 88 0.79 4.09 -3.45
N VAL A 89 2.04 3.75 -3.26
CA VAL A 89 2.76 4.08 -2.02
C VAL A 89 3.72 5.21 -2.33
N ILE A 90 3.55 6.31 -1.63
CA ILE A 90 4.33 7.51 -1.89
C ILE A 90 5.36 7.67 -0.79
N GLY A 91 6.63 7.74 -1.16
CA GLY A 91 7.71 7.94 -0.20
C GLY A 91 7.78 9.39 0.23
N ARG A 92 8.13 9.59 1.48
CA ARG A 92 8.31 10.90 2.08
C ARG A 92 9.74 11.02 2.59
N ALA A 93 10.14 12.20 2.99
CA ALA A 93 11.47 12.39 3.55
C ALA A 93 11.73 11.45 4.72
N GLU A 94 10.69 11.17 5.51
CA GLU A 94 10.83 10.29 6.67
C GLU A 94 10.94 8.81 6.32
N THR A 95 10.63 8.43 5.10
CA THR A 95 10.67 7.01 4.71
C THR A 95 12.02 6.38 5.03
N ASN A 96 13.10 7.08 4.73
CA ASN A 96 14.44 6.55 4.97
C ASN A 96 14.90 6.68 6.41
N LYS A 97 14.26 7.52 7.19
CA LYS A 97 14.68 7.79 8.55
C LYS A 97 13.96 6.94 9.59
N ARG A 98 12.76 6.49 9.25
CA ARG A 98 11.99 5.74 10.23
C ARG A 98 12.50 4.32 10.38
N PRO A 99 12.53 3.78 11.60
CA PRO A 99 12.83 2.36 11.79
C PRO A 99 11.83 1.53 10.99
N TYR A 100 12.29 0.41 10.49
CA TYR A 100 11.43 -0.42 9.62
C TYR A 100 10.15 -0.86 10.33
N SER A 101 10.23 -1.16 11.61
CA SER A 101 9.04 -1.59 12.35
C SER A 101 7.98 -0.51 12.39
N LEU A 102 8.39 0.75 12.52
CA LEU A 102 7.43 1.86 12.52
C LEU A 102 6.89 2.12 11.12
N LEU A 103 7.72 1.97 10.12
CA LEU A 103 7.28 2.13 8.74
C LEU A 103 6.24 1.07 8.40
N ARG A 104 6.46 -0.13 8.87
CA ARG A 104 5.52 -1.23 8.67
C ARG A 104 4.18 -0.94 9.35
N GLN A 105 4.22 -0.40 10.57
CA GLN A 105 3.00 0.00 11.24
C GLN A 105 2.27 1.09 10.49
N ASP A 106 3.02 2.06 9.95
CA ASP A 106 2.42 3.12 9.14
C ASP A 106 1.65 2.53 7.97
N PHE A 107 2.23 1.56 7.30
CA PHE A 107 1.60 0.97 6.13
C PHE A 107 0.32 0.20 6.52
N ILE A 108 0.40 -0.58 7.57
CA ILE A 108 -0.74 -1.37 8.03
C ILE A 108 -1.88 -0.45 8.47
N GLN A 109 -1.55 0.61 9.20
CA GLN A 109 -2.57 1.56 9.61
C GLN A 109 -3.18 2.28 8.43
N ALA A 110 -2.37 2.62 7.44
CA ALA A 110 -2.88 3.28 6.25
C ALA A 110 -3.83 2.36 5.48
N LEU A 111 -3.51 1.08 5.38
CA LEU A 111 -4.40 0.11 4.74
C LEU A 111 -5.75 0.07 5.43
N ALA A 112 -5.74 0.10 6.75
CA ALA A 112 -6.99 0.10 7.50
C ALA A 112 -7.76 1.39 7.27
N LYS A 113 -7.05 2.51 7.24
CA LYS A 113 -7.70 3.81 7.11
C LYS A 113 -8.30 4.06 5.74
N VAL A 114 -7.72 3.50 4.69
CA VAL A 114 -8.34 3.63 3.38
C VAL A 114 -9.49 2.63 3.20
N GLY A 115 -9.77 1.85 4.22
CA GLY A 115 -10.97 1.02 4.26
C GLY A 115 -10.80 -0.40 3.75
N VAL A 116 -9.65 -0.77 3.30
CA VAL A 116 -9.45 -2.11 2.75
C VAL A 116 -9.55 -3.17 3.84
N ILE A 117 -8.77 -3.04 4.88
CA ILE A 117 -8.81 -3.97 5.99
C ILE A 117 -10.09 -3.82 6.79
N SER A 118 -10.48 -2.60 7.03
CA SER A 118 -11.67 -2.31 7.78
C SER A 118 -12.89 -2.95 7.19
N LYS A 119 -12.98 -2.95 5.89
CA LYS A 119 -14.08 -3.55 5.23
C LYS A 119 -14.16 -5.01 5.55
N ARG A 120 -13.02 -5.67 5.56
CA ARG A 120 -12.98 -7.06 5.90
C ARG A 120 -13.28 -7.28 7.35
N LYS A 121 -12.75 -6.39 8.17
CA LYS A 121 -12.98 -6.49 9.58
C LYS A 121 -14.37 -6.27 9.93
N SER A 122 -15.03 -5.38 9.28
CA SER A 122 -16.40 -5.11 9.61
C SER A 122 -17.22 -6.36 9.36
N ALA A 123 -16.75 -7.18 8.52
CA ALA A 123 -17.41 -8.41 8.32
C ALA A 123 -17.21 -9.33 9.50
N GLN A 124 -16.24 -9.09 10.31
CA GLN A 124 -16.04 -9.83 11.44
C GLN A 124 -16.28 -9.15 12.61
N PRO A 125 -16.45 -8.50 13.12
CA PRO A 125 -16.55 -7.68 14.21
C PRO A 125 -15.64 -7.73 15.23
N ILE A 126 -15.19 -7.34 15.38
CA ILE A 126 -14.47 -7.11 16.31
C ILE A 126 -14.41 -6.35 16.98
N GLU A 127 -14.46 -6.03 16.52
CA GLU A 127 -14.40 -5.50 17.13
C GLU A 127 -14.58 -5.15 17.75
N ARG A 128 -14.61 -5.28 17.64
CA ARG A 128 -14.58 -5.19 18.41
C ARG A 128 -14.40 -4.82 19.15
N LEU A 129 -14.12 -4.77 19.04
CA LEU A 129 -13.76 -4.66 19.71
C LEU A 129 -13.71 -3.89 20.22
N LYS A 130 -13.70 -3.48 20.21
CA LYS A 130 -13.64 -2.98 20.69
C LYS A 130 -13.89 -2.51 21.32
N LYS A 131 -13.91 -2.36 21.37
CA LYS A 131 -14.08 -2.22 22.02
C LYS A 131 -14.11 -2.10 22.46
#